data_ed71b630b9c8f318a7459a9d8186eb74
#
_entry.id   ed71b630b9c8f318a7459a9d8186eb74
#
_cell.length_a   1.000
_cell.length_b   1.000
_cell.length_c   1.000
_cell.angle_alpha   90.00
_cell.angle_beta   90.00
_cell.angle_gamma   90.00
#
_symmetry.space_group_name_H-M   'P 1'
#
loop_
_entity.id
_entity.type
_entity.pdbx_description
1 polymer ?
#
loop_
_entity_poly.entity_id
_entity_poly.type
_entity_poly.pdbx_seq_one_letter_code
_entity_poly.pdbx_strand_id
1 'polypeptide(L)'
;VADLGGGSLELARVENNVVTNKTSLPIGVLRLINNPIVKKRNLPKYVKKLLREEKWLSKKKFNNLYLVGGTWRSLFKLHLFQNNHPVHIIHQYSIDKSKLTKFVEKISSFNKSKLKTVEYISKSRTQFLPYSSIILDEIMSITNPKKIICSISGLREGSLSIDHFKNTKESEIFTKSI
;
A
#
# COMPACT_ATOMS: atom_id res chain seq x y z
N VAL A 1 -0.75 8.65 -2.37
CA VAL A 1 -1.59 7.44 -2.33
C VAL A 1 -0.90 6.35 -3.12
N ALA A 2 -1.01 5.12 -2.64
CA ALA A 2 -0.51 3.95 -3.34
C ALA A 2 -1.57 2.84 -3.28
N ASP A 3 -2.00 2.33 -4.44
CA ASP A 3 -2.92 1.20 -4.55
C ASP A 3 -2.19 -0.01 -5.13
N LEU A 4 -2.14 -1.10 -4.37
CA LEU A 4 -1.47 -2.33 -4.79
C LEU A 4 -2.48 -3.38 -5.22
N GLY A 5 -2.62 -3.52 -6.51
CA GLY A 5 -3.43 -4.54 -7.15
C GLY A 5 -2.67 -5.85 -7.42
N GLY A 6 -3.35 -6.77 -8.10
CA GLY A 6 -2.73 -8.02 -8.56
C GLY A 6 -1.78 -7.82 -9.72
N GLY A 7 -2.11 -6.92 -10.66
CA GLY A 7 -1.37 -6.66 -11.89
C GLY A 7 -0.40 -5.49 -11.84
N SER A 8 -0.72 -4.47 -11.06
CA SER A 8 -0.02 -3.18 -11.03
C SER A 8 0.02 -2.56 -9.64
N LEU A 9 0.85 -1.54 -9.51
CA LEU A 9 0.89 -0.58 -8.42
C LEU A 9 0.56 0.78 -9.00
N GLU A 10 -0.52 1.39 -8.56
CA GLU A 10 -0.91 2.75 -8.88
C GLU A 10 -0.38 3.70 -7.81
N LEU A 11 0.30 4.75 -8.24
CA LEU A 11 0.81 5.80 -7.37
C LEU A 11 0.21 7.14 -7.79
N ALA A 12 -0.27 7.91 -6.81
CA ALA A 12 -0.79 9.25 -7.03
C ALA A 12 -0.27 10.21 -5.96
N ARG A 13 0.13 11.40 -6.37
CA ARG A 13 0.42 12.51 -5.51
C ARG A 13 -0.78 13.43 -5.45
N VAL A 14 -1.20 13.75 -4.24
CA VAL A 14 -2.32 14.66 -3.99
C VAL A 14 -1.78 15.87 -3.21
N GLU A 15 -2.05 17.06 -3.71
CA GLU A 15 -1.74 18.33 -3.07
C GLU A 15 -2.99 19.22 -3.16
N ASN A 16 -3.43 19.75 -2.02
CA ASN A 16 -4.63 20.60 -1.94
C ASN A 16 -5.87 19.96 -2.62
N ASN A 17 -6.10 18.67 -2.34
CA ASN A 17 -7.17 17.85 -2.92
C ASN A 17 -7.14 17.68 -4.45
N VAL A 18 -5.98 17.97 -5.07
CA VAL A 18 -5.80 17.80 -6.51
C VAL A 18 -4.71 16.75 -6.76
N VAL A 19 -4.97 15.83 -7.69
CA VAL A 19 -3.95 14.87 -8.16
C VAL A 19 -2.96 15.61 -9.07
N THR A 20 -1.74 15.78 -8.59
CA THR A 20 -0.66 16.50 -9.32
C THR A 20 0.22 15.57 -10.15
N ASN A 21 0.38 14.34 -9.71
CA ASN A 21 1.14 13.31 -10.42
C ASN A 21 0.46 11.95 -10.24
N LYS A 22 0.51 11.12 -11.26
CA LYS A 22 0.04 9.73 -11.19
C LYS A 22 0.87 8.83 -12.10
N THR A 23 1.01 7.57 -11.71
CA THR A 23 1.63 6.53 -12.53
C THR A 23 1.06 5.16 -12.20
N SER A 24 1.16 4.23 -13.14
CA SER A 24 0.86 2.81 -12.93
C SER A 24 2.09 1.98 -13.32
N LEU A 25 2.59 1.22 -12.37
CA LEU A 25 3.78 0.38 -12.53
C LEU A 25 3.38 -1.10 -12.60
N PRO A 26 3.98 -1.92 -13.48
CA PRO A 26 3.62 -3.32 -13.67
C PRO A 26 4.21 -4.25 -12.57
N ILE A 27 4.01 -3.89 -11.30
CA ILE A 27 4.53 -4.58 -10.12
C ILE A 27 3.45 -5.02 -9.13
N GLY A 28 2.28 -5.41 -9.66
CA GLY A 28 1.25 -6.05 -8.83
C GLY A 28 1.69 -7.41 -8.30
N VAL A 29 1.14 -7.81 -7.15
CA VAL A 29 1.62 -9.01 -6.41
C VAL A 29 1.44 -10.32 -7.18
N LEU A 30 0.37 -10.49 -7.95
CA LEU A 30 0.16 -11.67 -8.78
C LEU A 30 1.13 -11.70 -9.96
N ARG A 31 1.38 -10.54 -10.57
CA ARG A 31 2.37 -10.42 -11.64
C ARG A 31 3.77 -10.80 -11.16
N LEU A 32 4.16 -10.35 -9.97
CA LEU A 32 5.49 -10.63 -9.42
C LEU A 32 5.67 -12.08 -9.00
N ILE A 33 4.67 -12.70 -8.39
CA ILE A 33 4.75 -14.12 -8.00
C ILE A 33 4.88 -15.03 -9.22
N ASN A 34 4.16 -14.70 -10.29
CA ASN A 34 4.13 -15.52 -11.51
C ASN A 34 5.23 -15.11 -12.52
N ASN A 35 6.09 -14.14 -12.20
CA ASN A 35 7.14 -13.71 -13.10
C ASN A 35 8.35 -14.67 -13.05
N PRO A 36 8.66 -15.39 -14.13
CA PRO A 36 9.76 -16.33 -14.15
C PRO A 36 11.14 -15.65 -14.11
N ILE A 37 11.20 -14.37 -14.50
CA ILE A 37 12.45 -13.61 -14.65
C ILE A 37 12.86 -12.95 -13.33
N VAL A 38 11.88 -12.44 -12.57
CA VAL A 38 12.16 -11.71 -11.33
C VAL A 38 12.11 -12.65 -10.13
N LYS A 39 13.25 -13.25 -9.79
CA LYS A 39 13.36 -14.03 -8.54
C LYS A 39 13.18 -13.11 -7.32
N LYS A 40 12.58 -13.62 -6.24
CA LYS A 40 12.31 -12.86 -5.00
C LYS A 40 13.57 -12.12 -4.49
N ARG A 41 14.75 -12.71 -4.58
CA ARG A 41 16.03 -12.10 -4.15
C ARG A 41 16.38 -10.82 -4.93
N ASN A 42 15.94 -10.69 -6.17
CA ASN A 42 16.23 -9.54 -7.05
C ASN A 42 15.09 -8.51 -7.04
N LEU A 43 13.97 -8.84 -6.37
CA LEU A 43 12.77 -8.01 -6.36
C LEU A 43 13.00 -6.60 -5.80
N PRO A 44 13.75 -6.39 -4.69
CA PRO A 44 14.02 -5.04 -4.20
C PRO A 44 14.68 -4.17 -5.29
N LYS A 45 15.72 -4.68 -5.95
CA LYS A 45 16.43 -3.97 -7.01
C LYS A 45 15.52 -3.65 -8.20
N TYR A 46 14.66 -4.60 -8.58
CA TYR A 46 13.71 -4.44 -9.67
C TYR A 46 12.66 -3.35 -9.36
N VAL A 47 12.03 -3.43 -8.19
CA VAL A 47 11.04 -2.45 -7.73
C VAL A 47 11.68 -1.07 -7.62
N LYS A 48 12.85 -0.97 -7.01
CA LYS A 48 13.59 0.29 -6.85
C LYS A 48 13.92 0.94 -8.18
N LYS A 49 14.31 0.14 -9.19
CA LYS A 49 14.57 0.65 -10.54
C LYS A 49 13.32 1.34 -11.10
N LEU A 50 12.17 0.66 -11.12
CA LEU A 50 10.92 1.20 -11.65
C LEU A 50 10.43 2.45 -10.90
N LEU A 51 10.52 2.44 -9.57
CA LEU A 51 10.14 3.61 -8.77
C LEU A 51 11.05 4.83 -9.02
N ARG A 52 12.34 4.63 -9.32
CA ARG A 52 13.27 5.72 -9.62
C ARG A 52 13.06 6.35 -10.98
N GLU A 53 12.44 5.65 -11.93
CA GLU A 53 12.02 6.21 -13.22
C GLU A 53 10.98 7.31 -13.02
N GLU A 54 10.20 7.23 -11.94
CA GLU A 54 9.21 8.22 -11.52
C GLU A 54 9.87 9.35 -10.70
N LYS A 55 10.52 10.30 -11.38
CA LYS A 55 11.32 11.37 -10.76
C LYS A 55 10.58 12.18 -9.69
N TRP A 56 9.25 12.28 -9.79
CA TRP A 56 8.44 13.04 -8.84
C TRP A 56 8.36 12.40 -7.45
N LEU A 57 8.59 11.08 -7.34
CA LEU A 57 8.58 10.37 -6.06
C LEU A 57 9.71 10.82 -5.12
N SER A 58 10.85 11.26 -5.66
CA SER A 58 12.02 11.68 -4.86
C SER A 58 12.15 13.18 -4.70
N LYS A 59 11.39 13.99 -5.47
CA LYS A 59 11.57 15.46 -5.51
C LYS A 59 11.12 16.19 -4.26
N LYS A 60 10.16 15.65 -3.50
CA LYS A 60 9.65 16.28 -2.29
C LYS A 60 9.45 15.22 -1.20
N LYS A 61 9.56 15.65 0.06
CA LYS A 61 9.19 14.84 1.21
C LYS A 61 7.66 14.74 1.30
N PHE A 62 7.16 13.56 1.57
CA PHE A 62 5.75 13.31 1.81
C PHE A 62 5.50 13.23 3.32
N ASN A 63 4.44 13.87 3.82
CA ASN A 63 4.06 13.69 5.21
C ASN A 63 3.41 12.33 5.42
N ASN A 64 2.45 11.99 4.58
CA ASN A 64 1.64 10.78 4.68
C ASN A 64 1.73 9.94 3.40
N LEU A 65 1.77 8.62 3.57
CA LEU A 65 1.59 7.65 2.51
C LEU A 65 0.31 6.85 2.79
N TYR A 66 -0.71 7.06 2.01
CA TYR A 66 -1.96 6.31 2.10
C TYR A 66 -1.87 5.04 1.26
N LEU A 67 -2.14 3.91 1.90
CA LEU A 67 -2.12 2.59 1.28
C LEU A 67 -3.53 2.07 1.06
N VAL A 68 -3.84 1.71 -0.17
CA VAL A 68 -5.11 1.18 -0.63
C VAL A 68 -4.89 -0.21 -1.23
N GLY A 69 -5.87 -1.09 -1.14
CA GLY A 69 -5.81 -2.42 -1.73
C GLY A 69 -5.77 -3.56 -0.70
N GLY A 70 -6.27 -4.71 -1.13
CA GLY A 70 -6.49 -5.86 -0.24
C GLY A 70 -5.21 -6.46 0.35
N THR A 71 -4.11 -6.36 -0.37
CA THR A 71 -2.82 -6.93 0.05
C THR A 71 -2.23 -6.13 1.20
N TRP A 72 -2.22 -4.81 1.12
CA TRP A 72 -1.74 -3.98 2.22
C TRP A 72 -2.68 -4.00 3.41
N ARG A 73 -4.00 -4.08 3.17
CA ARG A 73 -4.95 -4.34 4.28
C ARG A 73 -4.59 -5.59 5.07
N SER A 74 -4.17 -6.68 4.39
CA SER A 74 -3.70 -7.88 5.06
C SER A 74 -2.41 -7.65 5.87
N LEU A 75 -1.46 -6.90 5.33
CA LEU A 75 -0.22 -6.55 6.02
C LEU A 75 -0.49 -5.73 7.30
N PHE A 76 -1.37 -4.72 7.21
CA PHE A 76 -1.74 -3.89 8.36
C PHE A 76 -2.55 -4.66 9.40
N LYS A 77 -3.44 -5.56 8.97
CA LYS A 77 -4.14 -6.46 9.87
C LYS A 77 -3.16 -7.34 10.66
N LEU A 78 -2.16 -7.91 9.99
CA LEU A 78 -1.12 -8.68 10.66
C LEU A 78 -0.33 -7.84 11.65
N HIS A 79 -0.01 -6.59 11.32
CA HIS A 79 0.68 -5.66 12.23
C HIS A 79 -0.15 -5.39 13.49
N LEU A 80 -1.46 -5.11 13.35
CA LEU A 80 -2.37 -4.91 14.48
C LEU A 80 -2.36 -6.10 15.44
N PHE A 81 -2.52 -7.32 14.90
CA PHE A 81 -2.54 -8.53 15.71
C PHE A 81 -1.19 -8.82 16.40
N GLN A 82 -0.06 -8.67 15.68
CA GLN A 82 1.26 -8.92 16.28
C GLN A 82 1.65 -7.91 17.37
N ASN A 83 1.03 -6.74 17.39
CA ASN A 83 1.25 -5.73 18.41
C ASN A 83 0.15 -5.69 19.49
N ASN A 84 -0.74 -6.70 19.54
CA ASN A 84 -1.85 -6.77 20.48
C ASN A 84 -2.63 -5.45 20.57
N HIS A 85 -2.88 -4.84 19.39
CA HIS A 85 -3.57 -3.55 19.36
C HIS A 85 -5.02 -3.71 19.84
N PRO A 86 -5.52 -2.88 20.77
CA PRO A 86 -6.83 -3.07 21.38
C PRO A 86 -7.99 -2.91 20.39
N VAL A 87 -7.76 -2.16 19.31
CA VAL A 87 -8.78 -1.91 18.27
C VAL A 87 -8.32 -2.54 16.96
N HIS A 88 -9.13 -3.44 16.42
CA HIS A 88 -8.83 -4.18 15.18
C HIS A 88 -9.39 -3.52 13.92
N ILE A 89 -9.53 -2.20 13.93
CA ILE A 89 -9.98 -1.40 12.78
C ILE A 89 -8.74 -0.93 12.02
N ILE A 90 -8.65 -1.31 10.74
CA ILE A 90 -7.52 -0.95 9.87
C ILE A 90 -7.73 0.35 9.10
N HIS A 91 -8.98 0.83 8.97
CA HIS A 91 -9.25 2.13 8.32
C HIS A 91 -8.65 3.25 9.13
N GLN A 92 -7.88 4.12 8.48
CA GLN A 92 -7.12 5.21 9.10
C GLN A 92 -6.09 4.77 10.16
N TYR A 93 -5.80 3.46 10.26
CA TYR A 93 -4.71 3.00 11.11
C TYR A 93 -3.38 3.51 10.58
N SER A 94 -2.70 4.27 11.41
CA SER A 94 -1.48 5.00 11.08
C SER A 94 -0.28 4.45 11.83
N ILE A 95 0.83 4.24 11.13
CA ILE A 95 2.08 3.74 11.70
C ILE A 95 3.22 4.68 11.28
N ASP A 96 4.11 5.01 12.21
CA ASP A 96 5.31 5.76 11.90
C ASP A 96 6.25 4.94 11.01
N LYS A 97 6.91 5.59 10.06
CA LYS A 97 7.82 4.92 9.11
C LYS A 97 8.84 4.03 9.83
N SER A 98 9.49 4.51 10.88
CA SER A 98 10.53 3.77 11.61
C SER A 98 10.05 2.46 12.21
N LYS A 99 8.81 2.44 12.72
CA LYS A 99 8.18 1.22 13.28
C LYS A 99 7.80 0.25 12.16
N LEU A 100 7.22 0.77 11.08
CA LEU A 100 6.78 -0.04 9.95
C LEU A 100 7.94 -0.66 9.17
N THR A 101 9.07 0.04 9.02
CA THR A 101 10.27 -0.48 8.35
C THR A 101 10.72 -1.81 8.96
N LYS A 102 10.90 -1.87 10.29
CA LYS A 102 11.31 -3.11 10.98
C LYS A 102 10.31 -4.25 10.76
N PHE A 103 9.02 -3.93 10.73
CA PHE A 103 7.97 -4.91 10.49
C PHE A 103 7.99 -5.45 9.05
N VAL A 104 8.08 -4.59 8.05
CA VAL A 104 8.10 -5.02 6.64
C VAL A 104 9.37 -5.78 6.28
N GLU A 105 10.52 -5.42 6.83
CA GLU A 105 11.77 -6.17 6.72
C GLU A 105 11.61 -7.61 7.24
N LYS A 106 11.04 -7.76 8.45
CA LYS A 106 10.73 -9.08 9.03
C LYS A 106 9.81 -9.90 8.11
N ILE A 107 8.71 -9.31 7.64
CA ILE A 107 7.72 -10.02 6.80
C ILE A 107 8.30 -10.36 5.41
N SER A 108 9.12 -9.49 4.84
CA SER A 108 9.78 -9.72 3.55
C SER A 108 10.65 -10.99 3.54
N SER A 109 11.23 -11.35 4.68
CA SER A 109 12.07 -12.54 4.85
C SER A 109 11.29 -13.84 5.00
N PHE A 110 9.97 -13.80 5.19
CA PHE A 110 9.16 -15.01 5.40
C PHE A 110 9.26 -15.98 4.22
N ASN A 111 9.54 -17.23 4.55
CA ASN A 111 9.49 -18.37 3.63
C ASN A 111 8.13 -19.08 3.71
N LYS A 112 7.94 -20.11 2.87
CA LYS A 112 6.69 -20.88 2.80
C LYS A 112 6.29 -21.49 4.17
N SER A 113 7.26 -22.00 4.94
CA SER A 113 6.99 -22.59 6.25
C SER A 113 6.45 -21.52 7.21
N LYS A 114 7.12 -20.37 7.30
CA LYS A 114 6.69 -19.26 8.16
C LYS A 114 5.34 -18.67 7.74
N LEU A 115 5.05 -18.61 6.43
CA LEU A 115 3.75 -18.14 5.94
C LEU A 115 2.58 -19.04 6.35
N LYS A 116 2.81 -20.35 6.53
CA LYS A 116 1.79 -21.29 7.02
C LYS A 116 1.38 -21.03 8.48
N THR A 117 2.26 -20.44 9.27
CA THR A 117 2.00 -20.12 10.70
C THR A 117 1.39 -18.72 10.88
N VAL A 118 1.16 -17.97 9.80
CA VAL A 118 0.50 -16.67 9.89
C VAL A 118 -0.99 -16.86 10.11
N GLU A 119 -1.46 -16.34 11.23
CA GLU A 119 -2.87 -16.30 11.62
C GLU A 119 -3.52 -14.96 11.21
N TYR A 120 -4.84 -14.89 11.32
CA TYR A 120 -5.67 -13.70 11.07
C TYR A 120 -5.71 -13.20 9.62
N ILE A 121 -4.96 -13.84 8.70
CA ILE A 121 -4.95 -13.55 7.27
C ILE A 121 -5.40 -14.78 6.51
N SER A 122 -6.25 -14.60 5.49
CA SER A 122 -6.69 -15.72 4.65
C SER A 122 -5.48 -16.38 3.99
N LYS A 123 -5.45 -17.71 3.95
CA LYS A 123 -4.34 -18.50 3.36
C LYS A 123 -4.02 -18.09 1.93
N SER A 124 -5.02 -17.72 1.15
CA SER A 124 -4.84 -17.23 -0.22
C SER A 124 -4.05 -15.91 -0.31
N ARG A 125 -4.05 -15.09 0.75
CA ARG A 125 -3.36 -13.79 0.79
C ARG A 125 -2.02 -13.83 1.50
N THR A 126 -1.74 -14.81 2.35
CA THR A 126 -0.46 -14.88 3.07
C THR A 126 0.75 -14.96 2.15
N GLN A 127 0.61 -15.60 1.00
CA GLN A 127 1.69 -15.69 0.01
C GLN A 127 2.12 -14.33 -0.57
N PHE A 128 1.27 -13.31 -0.52
CA PHE A 128 1.55 -11.97 -1.03
C PHE A 128 2.30 -11.09 -0.02
N LEU A 129 2.28 -11.43 1.27
CA LEU A 129 2.86 -10.62 2.33
C LEU A 129 4.34 -10.26 2.09
N PRO A 130 5.23 -11.20 1.72
CA PRO A 130 6.63 -10.85 1.47
C PRO A 130 6.81 -9.90 0.30
N TYR A 131 6.02 -10.06 -0.76
CA TYR A 131 6.09 -9.22 -1.96
C TYR A 131 5.60 -7.79 -1.68
N SER A 132 4.44 -7.68 -1.02
CA SER A 132 3.91 -6.36 -0.62
C SER A 132 4.82 -5.64 0.36
N SER A 133 5.48 -6.37 1.27
CA SER A 133 6.45 -5.80 2.20
C SER A 133 7.66 -5.23 1.47
N ILE A 134 8.22 -5.94 0.49
CA ILE A 134 9.33 -5.45 -0.33
C ILE A 134 8.92 -4.19 -1.11
N ILE A 135 7.74 -4.20 -1.74
CA ILE A 135 7.25 -3.04 -2.50
C ILE A 135 7.09 -1.83 -1.56
N LEU A 136 6.47 -2.05 -0.39
CA LEU A 136 6.25 -0.98 0.58
C LEU A 136 7.56 -0.39 1.10
N ASP A 137 8.55 -1.24 1.40
CA ASP A 137 9.85 -0.80 1.87
C ASP A 137 10.56 0.09 0.84
N GLU A 138 10.56 -0.30 -0.43
CA GLU A 138 11.14 0.51 -1.51
C GLU A 138 10.38 1.83 -1.73
N ILE A 139 9.04 1.85 -1.62
CA ILE A 139 8.26 3.09 -1.67
C ILE A 139 8.64 3.99 -0.50
N MET A 140 8.67 3.47 0.73
CA MET A 140 9.06 4.24 1.92
C MET A 140 10.50 4.75 1.86
N SER A 141 11.40 3.99 1.25
CA SER A 141 12.80 4.39 1.05
C SER A 141 12.92 5.60 0.12
N ILE A 142 12.14 5.65 -0.96
CA ILE A 142 12.22 6.71 -1.96
C ILE A 142 11.42 7.95 -1.54
N THR A 143 10.20 7.75 -1.04
CA THR A 143 9.26 8.84 -0.73
C THR A 143 9.48 9.44 0.67
N ASN A 144 10.13 8.71 1.54
CA ASN A 144 10.44 9.08 2.93
C ASN A 144 9.28 9.71 3.72
N PRO A 145 8.10 9.05 3.79
CA PRO A 145 6.95 9.60 4.50
C PRO A 145 7.18 9.56 6.01
N LYS A 146 6.53 10.45 6.76
CA LYS A 146 6.53 10.40 8.22
C LYS A 146 5.61 9.28 8.73
N LYS A 147 4.41 9.19 8.16
CA LYS A 147 3.37 8.22 8.53
C LYS A 147 2.88 7.44 7.34
N ILE A 148 2.55 6.20 7.58
CA ILE A 148 1.91 5.30 6.63
C ILE A 148 0.52 4.96 7.17
N ILE A 149 -0.50 5.18 6.34
CA ILE A 149 -1.90 5.11 6.73
C ILE A 149 -2.62 4.09 5.86
N CYS A 150 -3.32 3.15 6.46
CA CYS A 150 -4.13 2.19 5.72
C CYS A 150 -5.54 2.73 5.46
N SER A 151 -6.00 2.67 4.22
CA SER A 151 -7.37 2.96 3.85
C SER A 151 -8.11 1.72 3.39
N ILE A 152 -9.35 1.53 3.88
CA ILE A 152 -10.26 0.52 3.32
C ILE A 152 -11.01 1.07 2.11
N SER A 153 -11.12 2.38 1.99
CA SER A 153 -11.74 3.04 0.83
C SER A 153 -10.78 3.04 -0.34
N GLY A 154 -11.21 2.45 -1.43
CA GLY A 154 -10.48 2.38 -2.68
C GLY A 154 -11.32 2.93 -3.82
N LEU A 155 -10.97 2.59 -5.05
CA LEU A 155 -11.63 3.07 -6.26
C LEU A 155 -13.14 2.72 -6.27
N ARG A 156 -13.51 1.55 -5.78
CA ARG A 156 -14.92 1.09 -5.75
C ARG A 156 -15.75 1.94 -4.81
N GLU A 157 -15.28 2.15 -3.59
CA GLU A 157 -15.93 2.96 -2.59
C GLU A 157 -16.00 4.43 -3.03
N GLY A 158 -14.94 4.94 -3.65
CA GLY A 158 -14.89 6.28 -4.21
C GLY A 158 -15.90 6.47 -5.34
N SER A 159 -16.06 5.50 -6.24
CA SER A 159 -17.04 5.57 -7.33
C SER A 159 -18.48 5.63 -6.80
N LEU A 160 -18.81 4.79 -5.83
CA LEU A 160 -20.14 4.80 -5.19
C LEU A 160 -20.43 6.14 -4.49
N SER A 161 -19.43 6.72 -3.83
CA SER A 161 -19.57 8.02 -3.20
C SER A 161 -19.84 9.13 -4.21
N ILE A 162 -19.13 9.15 -5.34
CA ILE A 162 -19.32 10.16 -6.38
C ILE A 162 -20.74 10.09 -6.96
N ASP A 163 -21.26 8.91 -7.23
CA ASP A 163 -22.61 8.74 -7.77
C ASP A 163 -23.69 9.13 -6.76
N HIS A 164 -23.48 8.80 -5.48
CA HIS A 164 -24.39 9.20 -4.41
C HIS A 164 -24.43 10.72 -4.24
N PHE A 165 -23.28 11.39 -4.24
CA PHE A 165 -23.17 12.82 -4.03
C PHE A 165 -23.54 13.65 -5.26
N LYS A 166 -23.43 13.16 -6.48
CA LYS A 166 -23.95 13.84 -7.69
C LYS A 166 -25.45 14.02 -7.66
N ASN A 167 -26.17 13.13 -6.96
CA ASN A 167 -27.62 13.13 -6.86
C ASN A 167 -28.16 13.85 -5.62
N THR A 168 -27.31 14.39 -4.75
CA THR A 168 -27.70 15.14 -3.55
C THR A 168 -27.08 16.54 -3.57
N LYS A 169 -27.84 17.56 -3.12
CA LYS A 169 -27.33 18.94 -2.96
C LYS A 169 -26.13 19.07 -2.00
N GLU A 170 -25.76 18.00 -1.31
CA GLU A 170 -24.62 17.91 -0.41
C GLU A 170 -23.28 17.63 -1.12
N SER A 171 -23.31 17.45 -2.46
CA SER A 171 -22.11 17.20 -3.26
C SER A 171 -21.02 18.26 -3.13
N GLU A 172 -21.38 19.51 -2.82
CA GLU A 172 -20.42 20.60 -2.65
C GLU A 172 -19.63 20.54 -1.33
N ILE A 173 -20.19 19.93 -0.28
CA ILE A 173 -19.56 19.88 1.04
C ILE A 173 -18.49 18.80 1.08
N PHE A 174 -18.72 17.66 0.42
CA PHE A 174 -17.80 16.52 0.44
C PHE A 174 -16.61 16.66 -0.52
N THR A 175 -16.77 17.38 -1.64
CA THR A 175 -15.65 17.70 -2.54
C THR A 175 -14.66 18.69 -1.93
N LYS A 176 -15.04 19.43 -0.89
CA LYS A 176 -14.17 20.36 -0.15
C LYS A 176 -13.42 19.71 1.03
N SER A 177 -13.78 18.46 1.41
CA SER A 177 -13.21 17.76 2.58
C SER A 177 -12.42 16.50 2.26
N ILE A 178 -12.21 16.16 1.00
CA ILE A 178 -11.32 15.14 0.49
C ILE A 178 -10.14 15.83 -0.19
#